data_59db5fe12b790353d012d88a33e41e36
#
_entry.id   59db5fe12b790353d012d88a33e41e36
#
_cell.length_a   1.000
_cell.length_b   1.000
_cell.length_c   1.000
_cell.angle_alpha   90.00
_cell.angle_beta   90.00
_cell.angle_gamma   90.00
#
_symmetry.space_group_name_H-M   'P 1'
#
loop_
_entity.id
_entity.type
_entity.pdbx_description
1 polymer ?
#
loop_
_entity_poly.entity_id
_entity_poly.type
_entity_poly.pdbx_seq_one_letter_code
_entity_poly.pdbx_strand_id
1 'polypeptide(L)'
;IEWVEDRLVGDVAPMAGEETALRLQEMDLFQGRKDETIADLEGRMKQRAVKAGAAIYSIGDQDQELYLIRRGEVRIMAPISGSRQLHHIATFGRGDFFGGLAFLDERARGDNAIAHTDIDLFVLSLDQFNQLAEDHKKLAFLLITAISRTLAQRLRHADGERTLLQV
;
A
#
# COMPACT_ATOMS: atom_id res chain seq x y z
N ILE A 1 22.70 -11.25 -17.81
CA ILE A 1 23.22 -11.16 -17.22
C ILE A 1 22.92 -11.00 -16.75
N GLU A 2 22.54 -11.07 -16.56
CA GLU A 2 22.88 -10.92 -15.74
C GLU A 2 22.99 -10.53 -15.21
N TRP A 3 22.33 -10.78 -15.58
CA TRP A 3 22.90 -10.50 -14.64
C TRP A 3 22.79 -10.08 -14.25
N VAL A 4 22.52 -10.10 -14.22
CA VAL A 4 23.01 -9.72 -13.44
C VAL A 4 22.72 -9.46 -13.09
N GLU A 5 22.31 -9.59 -12.98
CA GLU A 5 22.65 -9.40 -12.43
C GLU A 5 22.57 -9.30 -11.99
N ASP A 6 22.18 -9.57 -12.12
CA ASP A 6 22.69 -9.51 -11.46
C ASP A 6 22.82 -9.37 -11.10
N ARG A 7 22.75 -9.44 -11.13
CA ARG A 7 23.37 -9.33 -10.52
C ARG A 7 23.55 -8.82 -10.21
N LEU A 8 23.28 -8.94 -10.21
CA LEU A 8 23.76 -8.59 -9.61
C LEU A 8 23.83 -8.40 -9.12
N VAL A 9 23.85 -8.63 -9.02
CA VAL A 9 24.15 -8.58 -8.17
C VAL A 9 24.40 -8.18 -7.67
N GLY A 10 24.65 -8.48 -7.71
CA GLY A 10 24.97 -8.36 -6.58
C GLY A 10 24.53 -7.32 -5.93
N ASP A 11 24.97 -6.42 -5.81
CA ASP A 11 24.30 -5.60 -5.20
C ASP A 11 23.15 -5.64 -5.04
N VAL A 12 23.09 -6.24 -4.98
CA VAL A 12 21.74 -6.58 -5.16
C VAL A 12 21.00 -6.24 -3.92
N ALA A 13 20.05 -5.36 -4.04
CA ALA A 13 19.03 -5.21 -3.04
C ALA A 13 18.64 -6.62 -2.58
N PRO A 14 18.53 -6.88 -1.29
CA PRO A 14 18.12 -8.18 -0.83
C PRO A 14 16.89 -8.60 -1.62
N MET A 15 16.94 -9.78 -2.15
CA MET A 15 15.79 -10.32 -2.87
C MET A 15 14.59 -10.21 -1.97
N ALA A 16 13.48 -9.75 -2.51
CA ALA A 16 12.25 -9.59 -1.72
C ALA A 16 11.91 -10.86 -0.94
N GLY A 17 12.29 -12.02 -1.46
CA GLY A 17 12.08 -13.30 -0.79
C GLY A 17 12.93 -13.54 0.45
N GLU A 18 13.94 -12.75 0.69
CA GLU A 18 14.80 -12.86 1.86
C GLU A 18 14.35 -11.98 3.02
N GLU A 19 13.49 -11.01 2.75
CA GLU A 19 12.98 -10.15 3.78
C GLU A 19 11.90 -10.88 4.59
N THR A 20 11.91 -10.64 5.91
CA THR A 20 10.86 -11.16 6.78
C THR A 20 9.56 -10.38 6.52
N ALA A 21 8.46 -11.10 6.37
CA ALA A 21 7.15 -10.48 6.25
C ALA A 21 6.76 -9.83 7.58
N LEU A 22 6.38 -8.56 7.52
CA LEU A 22 6.02 -7.81 8.72
C LEU A 22 4.73 -8.33 9.35
N ARG A 23 4.69 -8.24 10.67
CA ARG A 23 3.45 -8.41 11.44
C ARG A 23 2.68 -7.09 11.37
N LEU A 24 1.38 -7.16 11.63
CA LEU A 24 0.52 -5.99 11.54
C LEU A 24 0.99 -4.84 12.44
N GLN A 25 1.40 -5.16 13.65
CA GLN A 25 1.90 -4.16 14.61
C GLN A 25 3.15 -3.43 14.14
N GLU A 26 3.90 -4.02 13.20
CA GLU A 26 5.13 -3.44 12.65
C GLU A 26 4.88 -2.51 11.47
N MET A 27 3.64 -2.44 10.99
CA MET A 27 3.27 -1.53 9.90
C MET A 27 3.35 -0.08 10.36
N ASP A 28 3.71 0.82 9.43
CA ASP A 28 3.84 2.25 9.72
C ASP A 28 2.57 2.85 10.31
N LEU A 29 1.40 2.38 9.87
CA LEU A 29 0.11 2.84 10.38
C LEU A 29 -0.05 2.61 11.87
N PHE A 30 0.53 1.55 12.40
CA PHE A 30 0.41 1.19 13.82
C PHE A 30 1.61 1.65 14.63
N GLN A 31 2.65 2.19 13.96
CA GLN A 31 3.84 2.75 14.60
C GLN A 31 4.49 1.83 15.64
N GLY A 32 4.48 0.53 15.37
CA GLY A 32 5.08 -0.45 16.28
C GLY A 32 4.34 -0.65 17.58
N ARG A 33 3.10 -0.20 17.68
CA ARG A 33 2.28 -0.38 18.90
C ARG A 33 2.03 -1.86 19.15
N LYS A 34 2.24 -2.26 20.39
CA LYS A 34 1.92 -3.60 20.84
C LYS A 34 0.59 -3.52 21.59
N ASP A 35 -0.47 -3.89 20.91
CA ASP A 35 -1.81 -3.86 21.46
C ASP A 35 -2.49 -5.18 21.14
N GLU A 36 -3.16 -5.78 22.10
CA GLU A 36 -3.88 -7.03 21.90
C GLU A 36 -4.94 -6.90 20.80
N THR A 37 -5.53 -5.72 20.67
CA THR A 37 -6.53 -5.45 19.63
C THR A 37 -5.91 -5.53 18.25
N ILE A 38 -4.67 -5.07 18.09
CA ILE A 38 -3.95 -5.15 16.80
C ILE A 38 -3.67 -6.61 16.47
N ALA A 39 -3.24 -7.40 17.44
CA ALA A 39 -2.99 -8.83 17.24
C ALA A 39 -4.29 -9.57 16.87
N ASP A 40 -5.40 -9.22 17.51
CA ASP A 40 -6.71 -9.78 17.21
C ASP A 40 -7.16 -9.41 15.80
N LEU A 41 -6.96 -8.17 15.41
CA LEU A 41 -7.25 -7.70 14.05
C LEU A 41 -6.41 -8.47 13.02
N GLU A 42 -5.13 -8.66 13.28
CA GLU A 42 -4.23 -9.42 12.40
C GLU A 42 -4.78 -10.83 12.14
N GLY A 43 -5.24 -11.49 13.19
CA GLY A 43 -5.79 -12.83 13.08
C GLY A 43 -7.04 -12.94 12.21
N ARG A 44 -7.72 -11.82 12.00
CA ARG A 44 -8.95 -11.77 11.20
C ARG A 44 -8.75 -11.20 9.80
N MET A 45 -7.62 -10.55 9.55
CA MET A 45 -7.36 -9.94 8.24
C MET A 45 -7.03 -10.98 7.19
N LYS A 46 -7.49 -10.73 5.98
CA LYS A 46 -7.08 -11.54 4.84
C LYS A 46 -5.63 -11.25 4.52
N GLN A 47 -4.96 -12.28 4.04
CA GLN A 47 -3.60 -12.18 3.51
C GLN A 47 -3.65 -12.51 2.03
N ARG A 48 -2.83 -11.82 1.25
CA ARG A 48 -2.79 -12.02 -0.19
C ARG A 48 -1.33 -11.98 -0.66
N ALA A 49 -0.95 -12.96 -1.48
CA ALA A 49 0.34 -12.99 -2.14
C ALA A 49 0.13 -12.72 -3.62
N VAL A 50 0.95 -11.86 -4.20
CA VAL A 50 0.84 -11.50 -5.62
C VAL A 50 2.23 -11.61 -6.24
N LYS A 51 2.30 -12.25 -7.41
CA LYS A 51 3.55 -12.43 -8.13
C LYS A 51 3.98 -11.14 -8.83
N ALA A 52 5.28 -10.95 -8.95
CA ALA A 52 5.85 -9.81 -9.68
C ALA A 52 5.21 -9.68 -11.06
N GLY A 53 4.82 -8.46 -11.42
CA GLY A 53 4.19 -8.15 -12.70
C GLY A 53 2.68 -8.28 -12.72
N ALA A 54 2.06 -8.92 -11.72
CA ALA A 54 0.61 -9.07 -11.68
C ALA A 54 -0.06 -7.83 -11.07
N ALA A 55 -1.27 -7.53 -11.51
CA ALA A 55 -2.05 -6.43 -10.97
C ALA A 55 -2.69 -6.82 -9.65
N ILE A 56 -2.62 -5.93 -8.68
CA ILE A 56 -3.32 -6.06 -7.40
C ILE A 56 -4.73 -5.53 -7.56
N TYR A 57 -4.86 -4.37 -8.20
CA TYR A 57 -6.13 -3.83 -8.66
C TYR A 57 -5.89 -2.99 -9.92
N SER A 58 -6.96 -2.70 -10.63
CA SER A 58 -6.92 -1.94 -11.90
C SER A 58 -7.91 -0.79 -11.87
N ILE A 59 -7.65 0.22 -12.70
CA ILE A 59 -8.54 1.36 -12.89
C ILE A 59 -9.96 0.87 -13.15
N GLY A 60 -10.93 1.45 -12.44
CA GLY A 60 -12.33 1.11 -12.57
C GLY A 60 -12.82 0.03 -11.63
N ASP A 61 -11.92 -0.69 -10.96
CA ASP A 61 -12.31 -1.68 -9.96
C ASP A 61 -13.09 -1.01 -8.83
N GLN A 62 -14.10 -1.71 -8.34
CA GLN A 62 -15.00 -1.19 -7.31
C GLN A 62 -14.65 -1.73 -5.92
N ASP A 63 -13.46 -2.25 -5.74
CA ASP A 63 -13.04 -2.74 -4.43
C ASP A 63 -12.75 -1.56 -3.48
N GLN A 64 -13.02 -1.78 -2.21
CA GLN A 64 -12.84 -0.79 -1.16
C GLN A 64 -11.91 -1.35 -0.09
N GLU A 65 -10.77 -1.84 -0.56
CA GLU A 65 -9.79 -2.50 0.29
C GLU A 65 -8.55 -1.63 0.44
N LEU A 66 -8.02 -1.63 1.66
CA LEU A 66 -6.73 -1.03 1.96
C LEU A 66 -5.71 -2.15 2.02
N TYR A 67 -4.56 -1.95 1.38
CA TYR A 67 -3.50 -2.96 1.32
C TYR A 67 -2.30 -2.49 2.14
N LEU A 68 -1.82 -3.36 3.02
CA LEU A 68 -0.63 -3.09 3.84
C LEU A 68 0.47 -4.05 3.40
N ILE A 69 1.63 -3.50 3.07
CA ILE A 69 2.73 -4.27 2.48
C ILE A 69 3.56 -4.94 3.56
N ARG A 70 3.47 -6.24 3.64
CA ARG A 70 4.28 -7.04 4.58
C ARG A 70 5.69 -7.25 4.05
N ARG A 71 5.80 -7.38 2.74
CA ARG A 71 7.05 -7.70 2.04
C ARG A 71 6.88 -7.38 0.57
N GLY A 72 7.94 -6.88 -0.07
CA GLY A 72 7.93 -6.56 -1.49
C GLY A 72 7.59 -5.11 -1.78
N GLU A 73 7.35 -4.82 -3.06
CA GLU A 73 7.17 -3.47 -3.60
C GLU A 73 6.02 -3.42 -4.58
N VAL A 74 5.24 -2.33 -4.54
CA VAL A 74 4.16 -2.07 -5.48
C VAL A 74 4.45 -0.79 -6.25
N ARG A 75 4.08 -0.76 -7.53
CA ARG A 75 4.10 0.44 -8.37
C ARG A 75 2.68 0.86 -8.68
N ILE A 76 2.43 2.15 -8.50
CA ILE A 76 1.15 2.76 -8.82
C ILE A 76 1.30 3.45 -10.18
N MET A 77 0.41 3.13 -11.12
CA MET A 77 0.40 3.63 -12.47
C MET A 77 -0.92 4.32 -12.75
N ALA A 78 -0.87 5.53 -13.28
CA ALA A 78 -2.08 6.30 -13.56
C ALA A 78 -1.90 7.12 -14.83
N PRO A 79 -2.99 7.46 -15.53
CA PRO A 79 -2.93 8.39 -16.63
C PRO A 79 -2.65 9.80 -16.11
N ILE A 80 -1.82 10.54 -16.82
CA ILE A 80 -1.60 11.96 -16.55
C ILE A 80 -2.60 12.75 -17.39
N SER A 81 -3.03 13.89 -16.87
CA SER A 81 -3.98 14.78 -17.54
C SER A 81 -3.60 15.01 -19.01
N GLY A 82 -4.53 14.75 -19.91
CA GLY A 82 -4.34 14.92 -21.34
C GLY A 82 -3.69 13.73 -22.05
N SER A 83 -3.40 12.65 -21.34
CA SER A 83 -2.82 11.44 -21.91
C SER A 83 -3.61 10.19 -21.51
N ARG A 84 -3.70 9.22 -22.42
CA ARG A 84 -4.26 7.90 -22.11
C ARG A 84 -3.19 6.93 -21.66
N GLN A 85 -1.92 7.32 -21.78
CA GLN A 85 -0.80 6.48 -21.41
C GLN A 85 -0.65 6.45 -19.90
N LEU A 86 -0.39 5.27 -19.34
CA LEU A 86 -0.14 5.10 -17.91
C LEU A 86 1.29 5.52 -17.59
N HIS A 87 1.43 6.26 -16.50
CA HIS A 87 2.71 6.73 -16.00
C HIS A 87 2.93 6.22 -14.59
N HIS A 88 4.16 5.92 -14.25
CA HIS A 88 4.54 5.58 -12.89
C HIS A 88 4.44 6.83 -12.01
N ILE A 89 3.57 6.79 -11.01
CA ILE A 89 3.34 7.95 -10.14
C ILE A 89 3.86 7.74 -8.72
N ALA A 90 3.98 6.51 -8.26
CA ALA A 90 4.47 6.21 -6.91
C ALA A 90 4.94 4.77 -6.79
N THR A 91 5.86 4.55 -5.85
CA THR A 91 6.29 3.22 -5.44
C THR A 91 6.16 3.14 -3.92
N PHE A 92 5.58 2.07 -3.42
CA PHE A 92 5.45 1.82 -1.99
C PHE A 92 6.08 0.48 -1.65
N GLY A 93 6.65 0.39 -0.47
CA GLY A 93 7.39 -0.77 -0.04
C GLY A 93 6.96 -1.30 1.33
N ARG A 94 7.77 -2.17 1.86
CA ARG A 94 7.55 -2.88 3.13
C ARG A 94 7.22 -1.90 4.25
N GLY A 95 6.10 -2.10 4.93
CA GLY A 95 5.60 -1.24 6.00
C GLY A 95 4.60 -0.18 5.56
N ASP A 96 4.56 0.14 4.27
CA ASP A 96 3.63 1.15 3.71
C ASP A 96 2.25 0.54 3.45
N PHE A 97 1.28 1.43 3.26
CA PHE A 97 -0.03 1.03 2.73
C PHE A 97 -0.29 1.72 1.40
N PHE A 98 -1.22 1.18 0.63
CA PHE A 98 -1.72 1.80 -0.60
C PHE A 98 -3.20 1.47 -0.79
N GLY A 99 -3.85 2.14 -1.74
CA GLY A 99 -5.27 1.93 -2.00
C GLY A 99 -6.18 2.72 -1.07
N GLY A 100 -5.64 3.69 -0.32
CA GLY A 100 -6.38 4.41 0.71
C GLY A 100 -7.49 5.32 0.20
N LEU A 101 -7.36 5.89 -1.02
CA LEU A 101 -8.37 6.82 -1.52
C LEU A 101 -9.72 6.12 -1.73
N ALA A 102 -9.73 5.00 -2.45
CA ALA A 102 -10.97 4.25 -2.68
C ALA A 102 -11.54 3.68 -1.38
N PHE A 103 -10.68 3.35 -0.43
CA PHE A 103 -11.08 2.91 0.89
C PHE A 103 -11.85 4.01 1.63
N LEU A 104 -11.39 5.27 1.51
CA LEU A 104 -12.00 6.40 2.22
C LEU A 104 -13.21 6.99 1.49
N ASP A 105 -13.14 7.14 0.16
CA ASP A 105 -14.19 7.84 -0.60
C ASP A 105 -15.16 6.90 -1.30
N GLU A 106 -14.91 5.59 -1.25
CA GLU A 106 -15.76 4.55 -1.80
C GLU A 106 -15.99 4.67 -3.30
N ARG A 107 -15.06 5.31 -4.01
CA ARG A 107 -15.10 5.43 -5.47
C ARG A 107 -14.32 4.31 -6.14
N ALA A 108 -14.56 4.14 -7.44
CA ALA A 108 -13.78 3.22 -8.25
C ALA A 108 -12.30 3.61 -8.24
N ARG A 109 -11.44 2.62 -8.40
CA ARG A 109 -9.99 2.83 -8.48
C ARG A 109 -9.64 3.77 -9.63
N GLY A 110 -8.84 4.78 -9.35
CA GLY A 110 -8.37 5.76 -10.34
C GLY A 110 -6.99 5.45 -10.90
N ASP A 111 -6.37 4.35 -10.44
CA ASP A 111 -5.03 3.94 -10.86
C ASP A 111 -4.92 2.42 -10.87
N ASN A 112 -3.79 1.92 -11.39
CA ASN A 112 -3.43 0.51 -11.34
C ASN A 112 -2.36 0.32 -10.27
N ALA A 113 -2.49 -0.73 -9.46
CA ALA A 113 -1.46 -1.16 -8.54
C ALA A 113 -0.87 -2.47 -9.04
N ILE A 114 0.42 -2.46 -9.36
CA ILE A 114 1.11 -3.60 -9.96
C ILE A 114 2.24 -4.04 -9.04
N ALA A 115 2.31 -5.33 -8.75
CA ALA A 115 3.41 -5.88 -7.96
C ALA A 115 4.71 -5.73 -8.75
N HIS A 116 5.63 -4.95 -8.22
CA HIS A 116 6.96 -4.77 -8.85
C HIS A 116 7.86 -5.97 -8.55
N THR A 117 7.72 -6.51 -7.37
CA THR A 117 8.36 -7.77 -6.94
C THR A 117 7.26 -8.71 -6.48
N ASP A 118 7.60 -9.93 -6.11
CA ASP A 118 6.66 -10.78 -5.37
C ASP A 118 6.31 -10.04 -4.09
N ILE A 119 5.02 -9.98 -3.75
CA ILE A 119 4.55 -9.14 -2.65
C ILE A 119 3.60 -9.93 -1.75
N ASP A 120 3.72 -9.70 -0.45
CA ASP A 120 2.79 -10.22 0.56
C ASP A 120 2.08 -9.07 1.21
N LEU A 121 0.76 -9.17 1.31
CA LEU A 121 -0.12 -8.10 1.78
C LEU A 121 -1.02 -8.58 2.91
N PHE A 122 -1.31 -7.67 3.84
CA PHE A 122 -2.55 -7.73 4.60
C PHE A 122 -3.60 -6.91 3.85
N VAL A 123 -4.84 -7.38 3.87
CA VAL A 123 -5.96 -6.71 3.21
C VAL A 123 -7.00 -6.33 4.27
N LEU A 124 -7.30 -5.06 4.38
CA LEU A 124 -8.34 -4.54 5.27
C LEU A 124 -9.52 -4.09 4.43
N SER A 125 -10.63 -4.80 4.53
CA SER A 125 -11.86 -4.39 3.83
C SER A 125 -12.57 -3.28 4.61
N LEU A 126 -13.41 -2.52 3.92
CA LEU A 126 -14.23 -1.49 4.55
C LEU A 126 -15.17 -2.11 5.59
N ASP A 127 -15.71 -3.30 5.31
CA ASP A 127 -16.57 -4.00 6.27
C ASP A 127 -15.82 -4.36 7.54
N GLN A 128 -14.59 -4.83 7.43
CA GLN A 128 -13.77 -5.13 8.61
C GLN A 128 -13.44 -3.86 9.39
N PHE A 129 -13.17 -2.77 8.70
CA PHE A 129 -12.91 -1.49 9.35
C PHE A 129 -14.16 -1.00 10.09
N ASN A 130 -15.33 -1.10 9.48
CA ASN A 130 -16.59 -0.70 10.12
C ASN A 130 -16.87 -1.53 11.36
N GLN A 131 -16.59 -2.82 11.32
CA GLN A 131 -16.73 -3.69 12.48
C GLN A 131 -15.75 -3.30 13.59
N LEU A 132 -14.51 -3.00 13.22
CA LEU A 132 -13.51 -2.50 14.16
C LEU A 132 -13.99 -1.20 14.82
N ALA A 133 -14.60 -0.31 14.03
CA ALA A 133 -15.12 0.96 14.53
C ALA A 133 -16.25 0.77 15.55
N GLU A 134 -17.02 -0.29 15.43
CA GLU A 134 -18.06 -0.61 16.43
C GLU A 134 -17.47 -1.20 17.69
N ASP A 135 -16.53 -2.13 17.57
CA ASP A 135 -15.99 -2.91 18.68
C ASP A 135 -14.83 -2.21 19.39
N HIS A 136 -14.01 -1.48 18.66
CA HIS A 136 -12.77 -0.86 19.14
C HIS A 136 -12.62 0.55 18.58
N LYS A 137 -13.45 1.46 19.05
CA LYS A 137 -13.54 2.84 18.54
C LYS A 137 -12.20 3.59 18.58
N LYS A 138 -11.44 3.41 19.65
CA LYS A 138 -10.14 4.07 19.80
C LYS A 138 -9.17 3.66 18.69
N LEU A 139 -9.06 2.36 18.45
CA LEU A 139 -8.15 1.84 17.43
C LEU A 139 -8.60 2.28 16.03
N ALA A 140 -9.91 2.24 15.76
CA ALA A 140 -10.45 2.71 14.49
C ALA A 140 -10.15 4.19 14.28
N PHE A 141 -10.30 5.02 15.30
CA PHE A 141 -9.99 6.44 15.23
C PHE A 141 -8.51 6.68 14.96
N LEU A 142 -7.64 5.97 15.65
CA LEU A 142 -6.19 6.06 15.44
C LEU A 142 -5.82 5.65 14.01
N LEU A 143 -6.42 4.58 13.52
CA LEU A 143 -6.16 4.07 12.18
C LEU A 143 -6.58 5.06 11.12
N ILE A 144 -7.81 5.57 11.19
CA ILE A 144 -8.32 6.52 10.21
C ILE A 144 -7.51 7.83 10.22
N THR A 145 -7.09 8.27 11.40
CA THR A 145 -6.26 9.46 11.54
C THR A 145 -4.89 9.25 10.90
N ALA A 146 -4.28 8.09 11.13
CA ALA A 146 -2.97 7.75 10.55
C ALA A 146 -3.05 7.66 9.02
N ILE A 147 -4.09 7.02 8.49
CA ILE A 147 -4.33 6.95 7.04
C ILE A 147 -4.47 8.35 6.46
N SER A 148 -5.31 9.18 7.07
CA SER A 148 -5.58 10.53 6.58
C SER A 148 -4.33 11.40 6.59
N ARG A 149 -3.52 11.32 7.64
CA ARG A 149 -2.26 12.08 7.72
C ARG A 149 -1.26 11.65 6.65
N THR A 150 -1.13 10.36 6.44
CA THR A 150 -0.21 9.83 5.42
C THR A 150 -0.65 10.27 4.03
N LEU A 151 -1.95 10.18 3.73
CA LEU A 151 -2.47 10.63 2.44
C LEU A 151 -2.29 12.13 2.25
N ALA A 152 -2.47 12.94 3.30
CA ALA A 152 -2.21 14.37 3.24
C ALA A 152 -0.74 14.67 2.94
N GLN A 153 0.18 13.93 3.55
CA GLN A 153 1.62 14.07 3.30
C GLN A 153 1.98 13.70 1.86
N ARG A 154 1.40 12.60 1.36
CA ARG A 154 1.60 12.16 -0.03
C ARG A 154 1.09 13.20 -1.00
N LEU A 155 -0.07 13.80 -0.72
CA LEU A 155 -0.65 14.85 -1.55
C LEU A 155 0.22 16.11 -1.57
N ARG A 156 0.71 16.55 -0.42
CA ARG A 156 1.60 17.72 -0.33
C ARG A 156 2.90 17.50 -1.08
N HIS A 157 3.46 16.31 -1.00
CA HIS A 157 4.67 15.96 -1.72
C HIS A 157 4.44 16.01 -3.24
N ALA A 158 3.33 15.47 -3.72
CA ALA A 158 2.96 15.51 -5.13
C ALA A 158 2.73 16.94 -5.61
N ASP A 159 2.06 17.78 -4.80
CA ASP A 159 1.82 19.19 -5.14
C ASP A 159 3.14 19.96 -5.19
N GLY A 160 4.05 19.69 -4.25
CA GLY A 160 5.38 20.30 -4.24
C GLY A 160 6.18 19.98 -5.48
N GLU A 161 6.19 18.71 -5.90
CA GLU A 161 6.83 18.28 -7.14
C GLU A 161 6.21 18.95 -8.36
N ARG A 162 4.88 19.02 -8.38
CA ARG A 162 4.17 19.66 -9.48
C ARG A 162 4.51 21.15 -9.57
N THR A 163 4.59 21.83 -8.46
CA THR A 163 4.98 23.24 -8.40
C THR A 163 6.40 23.45 -8.92
N LEU A 164 7.33 22.57 -8.51
CA LEU A 164 8.72 22.65 -8.97
C LEU A 164 8.82 22.42 -10.48
N LEU A 165 8.01 21.55 -11.03
CA LEU A 165 8.01 21.26 -12.47
C LEU A 165 7.40 22.38 -13.32
N GLN A 166 6.64 23.28 -12.72
CA GLN A 166 6.00 24.39 -13.41
C GLN A 166 6.87 25.67 -13.41
N VAL A 167 7.97 25.65 -12.69
CA VAL A 167 8.87 26.82 -12.59
C VAL A 167 9.93 26.82 -13.74
#